data_cc33ff57ad3804dec00922b1c53c10b6
#
_entry.id   cc33ff57ad3804dec00922b1c53c10b6
#
_cell.length_a   1.000
_cell.length_b   1.000
_cell.length_c   1.000
_cell.angle_alpha   90.00
_cell.angle_beta   90.00
_cell.angle_gamma   90.00
#
_symmetry.space_group_name_H-M   'P 1'
#
loop_
_entity.id
_entity.type
_entity.pdbx_description
1 polymer ?
#
loop_
_entity_poly.entity_id
_entity_poly.type
_entity_poly.pdbx_seq_one_letter_code
_entity_poly.pdbx_strand_id
1 'polypeptide(L)'
;MADMAVTYRPTHKFLGQNSVSLEYELRKLSQKIEAISDTDSDIRAVASGAMAIATSAESTVGAASASAATNAAAITVNANAITVLQNDLEAVRLGLWS
;
A
#
# COMPACT_ATOMS: atom_id res chain seq x y z
N MET A 1 -12.46 -29.10 62.06
CA MET A 1 -11.05 -29.27 61.62
C MET A 1 -10.88 -30.43 60.64
N ALA A 2 -11.38 -31.61 60.99
CA ALA A 2 -11.29 -32.77 60.09
C ALA A 2 -12.06 -32.52 58.79
N ASP A 3 -13.19 -31.85 58.85
CA ASP A 3 -14.01 -31.56 57.71
C ASP A 3 -13.31 -30.59 56.73
N MET A 4 -12.61 -29.63 57.29
CA MET A 4 -11.85 -28.69 56.45
C MET A 4 -10.72 -29.40 55.72
N ALA A 5 -10.03 -30.33 56.37
CA ALA A 5 -8.95 -31.09 55.72
C ALA A 5 -9.47 -31.97 54.60
N VAL A 6 -10.62 -32.62 54.81
CA VAL A 6 -11.25 -33.48 53.81
C VAL A 6 -11.76 -32.66 52.64
N THR A 7 -12.36 -31.53 52.88
CA THR A 7 -12.87 -30.64 51.85
C THR A 7 -11.72 -30.05 51.03
N TYR A 8 -10.61 -29.73 51.67
CA TYR A 8 -9.47 -29.12 51.02
C TYR A 8 -8.78 -30.07 50.01
N ARG A 9 -8.66 -31.36 50.34
CA ARG A 9 -8.03 -32.34 49.48
C ARG A 9 -8.72 -32.52 48.12
N PRO A 10 -10.05 -32.71 48.06
CA PRO A 10 -10.74 -32.77 46.77
C PRO A 10 -10.56 -31.51 45.94
N THR A 11 -10.57 -30.34 46.63
CA THR A 11 -10.34 -29.09 45.97
C THR A 11 -8.94 -29.03 45.32
N HIS A 12 -7.94 -29.53 46.02
CA HIS A 12 -6.56 -29.60 45.53
C HIS A 12 -6.44 -30.47 44.28
N LYS A 13 -7.06 -31.66 44.29
CA LYS A 13 -7.05 -32.54 43.16
C LYS A 13 -7.74 -31.91 41.97
N PHE A 14 -8.84 -31.25 42.23
CA PHE A 14 -9.59 -30.57 41.17
C PHE A 14 -8.77 -29.42 40.58
N LEU A 15 -8.09 -28.63 41.39
CA LEU A 15 -7.22 -27.57 40.96
C LEU A 15 -6.06 -28.12 40.10
N GLY A 16 -5.51 -29.27 40.48
CA GLY A 16 -4.46 -29.93 39.68
C GLY A 16 -4.92 -30.32 38.31
N GLN A 17 -6.10 -30.89 38.19
CA GLN A 17 -6.68 -31.25 36.93
C GLN A 17 -7.00 -30.01 36.08
N ASN A 18 -7.55 -29.00 36.70
CA ASN A 18 -7.82 -27.72 36.06
C ASN A 18 -6.54 -27.05 35.60
N SER A 19 -5.47 -27.18 36.40
CA SER A 19 -4.17 -26.60 36.06
C SER A 19 -3.60 -27.23 34.78
N VAL A 20 -3.69 -28.56 34.63
CA VAL A 20 -3.24 -29.26 33.42
C VAL A 20 -4.08 -28.86 32.23
N SER A 21 -5.39 -28.82 32.41
CA SER A 21 -6.31 -28.37 31.36
C SER A 21 -6.04 -26.93 30.95
N LEU A 22 -5.79 -26.08 31.92
CA LEU A 22 -5.48 -24.67 31.70
C LEU A 22 -4.17 -24.50 30.94
N GLU A 23 -3.14 -25.27 31.31
CA GLU A 23 -1.86 -25.29 30.56
C GLU A 23 -2.07 -25.65 29.11
N TYR A 24 -2.87 -26.67 28.85
CA TYR A 24 -3.17 -27.09 27.49
C TYR A 24 -3.87 -25.97 26.71
N GLU A 25 -4.86 -25.33 27.31
CA GLU A 25 -5.55 -24.22 26.69
C GLU A 25 -4.64 -23.01 26.47
N LEU A 26 -3.74 -22.75 27.41
CA LEU A 26 -2.77 -21.66 27.26
C LEU A 26 -1.80 -21.93 26.13
N ARG A 27 -1.37 -23.16 25.95
CA ARG A 27 -0.52 -23.55 24.81
C ARG A 27 -1.23 -23.32 23.48
N LYS A 28 -2.50 -23.73 23.44
CA LYS A 28 -3.31 -23.51 22.24
C LYS A 28 -3.44 -22.03 21.92
N LEU A 29 -3.71 -21.21 22.95
CA LEU A 29 -3.81 -19.78 22.79
C LEU A 29 -2.48 -19.17 22.33
N SER A 30 -1.37 -19.63 22.90
CA SER A 30 -0.05 -19.20 22.52
C SER A 30 0.25 -19.48 21.04
N GLN A 31 -0.11 -20.70 20.58
CA GLN A 31 0.05 -21.07 19.17
C GLN A 31 -0.82 -20.21 18.26
N LYS A 32 -2.04 -19.91 18.67
CA LYS A 32 -2.93 -19.03 17.92
C LYS A 32 -2.39 -17.61 17.86
N ILE A 33 -1.82 -17.13 18.93
CA ILE A 33 -1.21 -15.80 19.01
C ILE A 33 -0.01 -15.74 18.06
N GLU A 34 0.82 -16.77 18.03
CA GLU A 34 1.94 -16.85 17.10
C GLU A 34 1.46 -16.82 15.64
N ALA A 35 0.42 -17.59 15.34
CA ALA A 35 -0.16 -17.62 13.98
C ALA A 35 -0.72 -16.26 13.60
N ILE A 36 -1.38 -15.56 14.52
CA ILE A 36 -1.91 -14.22 14.29
C ILE A 36 -0.76 -13.23 14.08
N SER A 37 0.31 -13.35 14.86
CA SER A 37 1.49 -12.50 14.74
C SER A 37 2.15 -12.67 13.37
N ASP A 38 2.27 -13.92 12.90
CA ASP A 38 2.84 -14.21 11.57
C ASP A 38 1.95 -13.64 10.47
N THR A 39 0.64 -13.80 10.59
CA THR A 39 -0.32 -13.24 9.64
C THR A 39 -0.25 -11.72 9.62
N ASP A 40 -0.14 -11.09 10.80
CA ASP A 40 0.00 -9.64 10.91
C ASP A 40 1.27 -9.15 10.22
N SER A 41 2.37 -9.88 10.41
CA SER A 41 3.65 -9.59 9.74
C SER A 41 3.51 -9.66 8.22
N ASP A 42 2.82 -10.70 7.71
CA ASP A 42 2.57 -10.86 6.29
C ASP A 42 1.70 -9.72 5.74
N ILE A 43 0.67 -9.34 6.48
CA ILE A 43 -0.22 -8.23 6.10
C ILE A 43 0.57 -6.92 6.02
N ARG A 44 1.44 -6.68 6.98
CA ARG A 44 2.29 -5.48 6.98
C ARG A 44 3.23 -5.46 5.80
N ALA A 45 3.79 -6.61 5.44
CA ALA A 45 4.67 -6.73 4.28
C ALA A 45 3.91 -6.42 2.98
N VAL A 46 2.70 -6.96 2.83
CA VAL A 46 1.84 -6.67 1.68
C VAL A 46 1.46 -5.20 1.63
N ALA A 47 1.09 -4.62 2.77
CA ALA A 47 0.73 -3.19 2.85
C ALA A 47 1.92 -2.30 2.47
N SER A 48 3.12 -2.63 2.96
CA SER A 48 4.34 -1.90 2.64
C SER A 48 4.65 -1.99 1.14
N GLY A 49 4.49 -3.18 0.55
CA GLY A 49 4.66 -3.39 -0.89
C GLY A 49 3.65 -2.59 -1.70
N ALA A 50 2.39 -2.57 -1.26
CA ALA A 50 1.35 -1.78 -1.92
C ALA A 50 1.64 -0.29 -1.87
N MET A 51 2.15 0.20 -0.74
CA MET A 51 2.55 1.61 -0.61
C MET A 51 3.71 1.95 -1.55
N ALA A 52 4.69 1.05 -1.69
CA ALA A 52 5.81 1.24 -2.60
C ALA A 52 5.33 1.32 -4.04
N ILE A 53 4.38 0.46 -4.43
CA ILE A 53 3.79 0.47 -5.76
C ILE A 53 3.02 1.77 -6.00
N ALA A 54 2.24 2.22 -5.02
CA ALA A 54 1.48 3.47 -5.12
C ALA A 54 2.41 4.67 -5.29
N THR A 55 3.50 4.73 -4.53
CA THR A 55 4.49 5.79 -4.62
C THR A 55 5.16 5.79 -6.00
N SER A 56 5.48 4.61 -6.52
CA SER A 56 6.06 4.46 -7.85
C SER A 56 5.08 4.91 -8.93
N ALA A 57 3.80 4.56 -8.79
CA ALA A 57 2.74 4.98 -9.71
C ALA A 57 2.57 6.50 -9.69
N GLU A 58 2.58 7.12 -8.53
CA GLU A 58 2.52 8.58 -8.40
C GLU A 58 3.69 9.26 -9.12
N SER A 59 4.88 8.71 -8.97
CA SER A 59 6.08 9.21 -9.65
C SER A 59 5.94 9.10 -11.16
N THR A 60 5.42 7.97 -11.65
CA THR A 60 5.18 7.75 -13.08
C THR A 60 4.14 8.74 -13.62
N VAL A 61 3.06 8.93 -12.90
CA VAL A 61 2.01 9.89 -13.28
C VAL A 61 2.58 11.30 -13.30
N GLY A 62 3.39 11.67 -12.32
CA GLY A 62 4.05 12.98 -12.27
C GLY A 62 4.94 13.21 -13.49
N ALA A 63 5.74 12.20 -13.87
CA ALA A 63 6.60 12.28 -15.04
C ALA A 63 5.79 12.39 -16.33
N ALA A 64 4.71 11.61 -16.45
CA ALA A 64 3.82 11.66 -17.60
C ALA A 64 3.14 13.03 -17.73
N SER A 65 2.71 13.59 -16.61
CA SER A 65 2.10 14.92 -16.57
C SER A 65 3.09 16.00 -17.02
N ALA A 66 4.34 15.91 -16.56
CA ALA A 66 5.40 16.84 -16.99
C ALA A 66 5.69 16.73 -18.48
N SER A 67 5.74 15.48 -19.02
CA SER A 67 5.92 15.24 -20.44
C SER A 67 4.75 15.79 -21.26
N ALA A 68 3.54 15.61 -20.78
CA ALA A 68 2.35 16.16 -21.44
C ALA A 68 2.38 17.68 -21.50
N ALA A 69 2.81 18.33 -20.42
CA ALA A 69 2.96 19.78 -20.38
C ALA A 69 4.04 20.27 -21.39
N THR A 70 5.17 19.56 -21.44
CA THR A 70 6.23 19.86 -22.38
C THR A 70 5.75 19.70 -23.82
N ASN A 71 5.00 18.63 -24.10
CA ASN A 71 4.45 18.37 -25.42
C ASN A 71 3.43 19.45 -25.82
N ALA A 72 2.58 19.86 -24.90
CA ALA A 72 1.60 20.93 -25.14
C ALA A 72 2.31 22.25 -25.49
N ALA A 73 3.37 22.56 -24.77
CA ALA A 73 4.19 23.77 -25.08
C ALA A 73 4.83 23.67 -26.46
N ALA A 74 5.37 22.50 -26.82
CA ALA A 74 5.96 22.28 -28.13
C ALA A 74 4.92 22.39 -29.23
N ILE A 75 3.73 21.88 -29.01
CA ILE A 75 2.63 22.01 -29.99
C ILE A 75 2.28 23.47 -30.21
N THR A 76 2.22 24.26 -29.16
CA THR A 76 1.96 25.71 -29.28
C THR A 76 3.06 26.41 -30.06
N VAL A 77 4.32 26.13 -29.77
CA VAL A 77 5.46 26.67 -30.50
C VAL A 77 5.36 26.30 -31.97
N ASN A 78 5.07 25.04 -32.28
CA ASN A 78 4.94 24.55 -33.64
C ASN A 78 3.77 25.20 -34.38
N ALA A 79 2.65 25.35 -33.71
CA ALA A 79 1.48 26.02 -34.30
C ALA A 79 1.80 27.48 -34.64
N ASN A 80 2.50 28.18 -33.77
CA ASN A 80 2.94 29.55 -34.01
C ASN A 80 3.92 29.62 -35.23
N ALA A 81 4.86 28.68 -35.28
CA ALA A 81 5.81 28.60 -36.38
C ALA A 81 5.11 28.34 -37.72
N ILE A 82 4.11 27.47 -37.70
CA ILE A 82 3.29 27.20 -38.90
C ILE A 82 2.57 28.47 -39.36
N THR A 83 2.00 29.22 -38.41
CA THR A 83 1.32 30.48 -38.73
C THR A 83 2.28 31.47 -39.36
N VAL A 84 3.50 31.61 -38.80
CA VAL A 84 4.53 32.49 -39.40
C VAL A 84 4.89 32.05 -40.81
N LEU A 85 5.08 30.76 -41.01
CA LEU A 85 5.42 30.22 -42.34
C LEU A 85 4.29 30.44 -43.31
N GLN A 86 3.05 30.28 -42.92
CA GLN A 86 1.89 30.55 -43.75
C GLN A 86 1.85 32.04 -44.19
N ASN A 87 2.09 32.91 -43.23
CA ASN A 87 2.11 34.37 -43.50
C ASN A 87 3.28 34.73 -44.44
N ASP A 88 4.45 34.16 -44.22
CA ASP A 88 5.61 34.36 -45.07
C ASP A 88 5.37 33.86 -46.49
N LEU A 89 4.76 32.68 -46.61
CA LEU A 89 4.42 32.09 -47.90
C LEU A 89 3.43 32.98 -48.65
N GLU A 90 2.42 33.48 -47.95
CA GLU A 90 1.44 34.37 -48.55
C GLU A 90 2.09 35.69 -49.02
N ALA A 91 2.99 36.24 -48.20
CA ALA A 91 3.74 37.44 -48.57
C ALA A 91 4.59 37.18 -49.83
N VAL A 92 5.25 36.02 -49.92
CA VAL A 92 6.03 35.66 -51.14
C VAL A 92 5.11 35.52 -52.34
N ARG A 93 3.96 34.86 -52.16
CA ARG A 93 2.98 34.72 -53.24
C ARG A 93 2.50 36.08 -53.75
N LEU A 94 2.16 36.98 -52.83
CA LEU A 94 1.73 38.32 -53.19
C LEU A 94 2.86 39.09 -53.87
N GLY A 95 4.08 38.94 -53.39
CA GLY A 95 5.25 39.55 -54.01
C GLY A 95 5.52 39.03 -55.42
N LEU A 96 5.29 37.76 -55.64
CA LEU A 96 5.45 37.17 -56.98
C LEU A 96 4.38 37.65 -57.94
N TRP A 97 3.20 38.00 -57.45
CA TRP A 97 2.10 38.46 -58.27
C TRP A 97 2.11 39.96 -58.50
N SER A 98 2.82 40.67 -57.66
CA SER A 98 2.92 42.13 -57.76
C SER A 98 4.14 42.54 -58.58
#